data_58e59754891bdce05d72a4624a36bfe2
#
_entry.id   58e59754891bdce05d72a4624a36bfe2
#
_cell.length_a   1.000
_cell.length_b   1.000
_cell.length_c   1.000
_cell.angle_alpha   90.00
_cell.angle_beta   90.00
_cell.angle_gamma   90.00
#
_symmetry.space_group_name_H-M   'P 1'
#
loop_
_entity.id
_entity.type
_entity.pdbx_description
1 polymer ?
#
loop_
_entity_poly.entity_id
_entity_poly.type
_entity_poly.pdbx_seq_one_letter_code
_entity_poly.pdbx_strand_id
1 'polypeptide(L)'
;DMQDTYYLTNGQLLKSQTSAAQNAIYKKYRDALVNDGVPIKAIFPGRCFRNEATDACHENTFFQMEGVMVDKDISISNLIYFMKTMLSEVFQKDIKVRLRPGFFPFVEPGFELDISCLICGGEGCPSCKHSGWLELCPCGMIHPEVLKAGGIDPDEYTGFAFGLGLTRLVMMKYGIKDIRDLNSGSLKTLSPVSYT
;
A
#
# COMPACT_ATOMS: atom_id res chain seq x y z
N ASP A 1 4.32 -10.35 -12.70
CA ASP A 1 4.24 -10.77 -14.09
C ASP A 1 4.15 -9.53 -14.99
N MET A 2 4.89 -9.52 -16.09
CA MET A 2 5.01 -8.36 -16.99
C MET A 2 3.77 -8.13 -17.86
N GLN A 3 2.75 -8.96 -17.72
CA GLN A 3 1.54 -8.93 -18.55
C GLN A 3 0.68 -7.68 -18.33
N ASP A 4 0.74 -7.12 -17.11
CA ASP A 4 -0.10 -5.95 -16.73
C ASP A 4 0.58 -4.62 -17.03
N THR A 5 1.72 -4.62 -17.71
CA THR A 5 2.51 -3.41 -17.94
C THR A 5 2.20 -2.80 -19.32
N TYR A 6 1.94 -1.50 -19.35
CA TYR A 6 1.88 -0.75 -20.60
C TYR A 6 3.29 -0.36 -21.05
N TYR A 7 3.67 -0.85 -22.22
CA TYR A 7 4.90 -0.49 -22.90
C TYR A 7 4.64 0.59 -23.95
N LEU A 8 5.47 1.61 -23.96
CA LEU A 8 5.41 2.68 -24.94
C LEU A 8 6.32 2.36 -26.15
N THR A 9 6.03 2.94 -27.30
CA THR A 9 6.79 2.72 -28.54
C THR A 9 8.25 3.18 -28.49
N ASN A 10 8.57 4.07 -27.54
CA ASN A 10 9.94 4.57 -27.30
C ASN A 10 10.74 3.71 -26.31
N GLY A 11 10.25 2.52 -25.93
CA GLY A 11 10.90 1.61 -24.99
C GLY A 11 10.68 1.94 -23.50
N GLN A 12 9.97 3.01 -23.18
CA GLN A 12 9.55 3.32 -21.83
C GLN A 12 8.30 2.51 -21.43
N LEU A 13 7.97 2.52 -20.16
CA LEU A 13 6.75 1.91 -19.65
C LEU A 13 6.01 2.88 -18.71
N LEU A 14 4.71 2.72 -18.60
CA LEU A 14 3.93 3.42 -17.61
C LEU A 14 4.14 2.78 -16.24
N LYS A 15 4.13 3.61 -15.19
CA LYS A 15 4.34 3.16 -13.81
C LYS A 15 3.25 2.17 -13.39
N SER A 16 3.61 0.92 -13.16
CA SER A 16 2.69 -0.13 -12.71
C SER A 16 2.49 -0.15 -11.18
N GLN A 17 3.42 0.44 -10.42
CA GLN A 17 3.41 0.49 -8.97
C GLN A 17 4.29 1.62 -8.45
N THR A 18 4.03 2.09 -7.23
CA THR A 18 4.81 3.16 -6.59
C THR A 18 6.14 2.69 -6.02
N SER A 19 6.36 1.38 -5.87
CA SER A 19 7.60 0.77 -5.33
C SER A 19 8.86 1.19 -6.07
N ALA A 20 8.75 1.60 -7.33
CA ALA A 20 9.87 2.14 -8.11
C ALA A 20 10.51 3.39 -7.46
N ALA A 21 9.81 4.09 -6.58
CA ALA A 21 10.33 5.26 -5.88
C ALA A 21 11.16 4.92 -4.62
N GLN A 22 11.11 3.70 -4.11
CA GLN A 22 11.77 3.32 -2.85
C GLN A 22 13.25 3.67 -2.83
N ASN A 23 14.01 3.20 -3.81
CA ASN A 23 15.47 3.45 -3.86
C ASN A 23 15.83 4.94 -3.95
N ALA A 24 15.02 5.74 -4.64
CA ALA A 24 15.24 7.19 -4.71
C ALA A 24 15.02 7.85 -3.34
N ILE A 25 14.04 7.36 -2.57
CA ILE A 25 13.75 7.85 -1.22
C ILE A 25 14.87 7.46 -0.27
N TYR A 26 15.33 6.21 -0.30
CA TYR A 26 16.43 5.77 0.55
C TYR A 26 17.71 6.58 0.27
N LYS A 27 18.10 6.74 -0.98
CA LYS A 27 19.25 7.56 -1.37
C LYS A 27 19.13 9.03 -0.92
N LYS A 28 17.92 9.58 -1.01
CA LYS A 28 17.66 10.99 -0.62
C LYS A 28 17.83 11.21 0.89
N TYR A 29 17.38 10.26 1.71
CA TYR A 29 17.34 10.44 3.16
C TYR A 29 18.43 9.64 3.91
N ARG A 30 19.27 8.88 3.18
CA ARG A 30 20.33 8.06 3.73
C ARG A 30 21.24 8.85 4.68
N ASP A 31 21.72 9.99 4.25
CA ASP A 31 22.72 10.76 5.02
C ASP A 31 22.13 11.27 6.33
N ALA A 32 20.88 11.70 6.35
CA ALA A 32 20.18 12.06 7.59
C ALA A 32 20.00 10.85 8.53
N LEU A 33 19.72 9.66 7.99
CA LEU A 33 19.62 8.43 8.78
C LEU A 33 20.98 8.05 9.38
N VAL A 34 22.03 8.00 8.54
CA VAL A 34 23.33 7.43 8.94
C VAL A 34 24.13 8.41 9.79
N ASN A 35 24.14 9.69 9.44
CA ASN A 35 24.96 10.70 10.10
C ASN A 35 24.27 11.38 11.28
N ASP A 36 22.97 11.62 11.17
CA ASP A 36 22.21 12.40 12.14
C ASP A 36 21.25 11.53 12.98
N GLY A 37 21.14 10.22 12.68
CA GLY A 37 20.24 9.31 13.38
C GLY A 37 18.75 9.63 13.16
N VAL A 38 18.40 10.28 12.05
CA VAL A 38 17.01 10.65 11.72
C VAL A 38 16.35 9.48 10.97
N PRO A 39 15.32 8.83 11.53
CA PRO A 39 14.64 7.73 10.88
C PRO A 39 14.03 8.12 9.53
N ILE A 40 14.11 7.24 8.55
CA ILE A 40 13.38 7.44 7.29
C ILE A 40 11.92 7.07 7.55
N LYS A 41 11.02 8.04 7.40
CA LYS A 41 9.57 7.87 7.44
C LYS A 41 9.00 8.58 6.23
N ALA A 42 8.53 7.84 5.26
CA ALA A 42 8.04 8.42 4.01
C ALA A 42 6.81 7.69 3.49
N ILE A 43 5.88 8.47 2.94
CA ILE A 43 4.78 7.98 2.11
C ILE A 43 4.90 8.62 0.73
N PHE A 44 4.60 7.86 -0.30
CA PHE A 44 4.69 8.34 -1.68
C PHE A 44 3.50 7.84 -2.50
N PRO A 45 2.45 8.67 -2.56
CA PRO A 45 1.31 8.39 -3.42
C PRO A 45 1.68 8.64 -4.89
N GLY A 46 1.07 7.87 -5.78
CA GLY A 46 1.28 8.04 -7.20
C GLY A 46 0.19 7.39 -8.04
N ARG A 47 0.03 7.91 -9.25
CA ARG A 47 -0.82 7.29 -10.26
C ARG A 47 -0.09 6.09 -10.84
N CYS A 48 -0.80 4.96 -10.93
CA CYS A 48 -0.33 3.71 -11.49
C CYS A 48 -1.23 3.28 -12.65
N PHE A 49 -0.65 2.48 -13.54
CA PHE A 49 -1.30 2.02 -14.76
C PHE A 49 -1.09 0.52 -14.91
N ARG A 50 -2.17 -0.21 -15.15
CA ARG A 50 -2.13 -1.66 -15.41
C ARG A 50 -3.02 -2.01 -16.58
N ASN A 51 -2.53 -2.88 -17.44
CA ASN A 51 -3.28 -3.39 -18.58
C ASN A 51 -4.18 -4.55 -18.13
N GLU A 52 -5.25 -4.21 -17.45
CA GLU A 52 -6.23 -5.16 -16.91
C GLU A 52 -7.60 -4.92 -17.54
N ALA A 53 -8.45 -5.94 -17.51
CA ALA A 53 -9.86 -5.78 -17.87
C ALA A 53 -10.56 -4.87 -16.86
N THR A 54 -11.27 -3.87 -17.35
CA THR A 54 -11.98 -2.90 -16.52
C THR A 54 -13.29 -3.49 -16.00
N ASP A 55 -13.49 -3.46 -14.68
CA ASP A 55 -14.73 -3.87 -14.00
C ASP A 55 -15.04 -2.94 -12.82
N ALA A 56 -15.95 -3.33 -11.94
CA ALA A 56 -16.31 -2.53 -10.77
C ALA A 56 -15.17 -2.38 -9.73
N CYS A 57 -14.16 -3.25 -9.78
CA CYS A 57 -13.05 -3.31 -8.84
C CYS A 57 -11.69 -2.98 -9.47
N HIS A 58 -11.60 -3.03 -10.80
CA HIS A 58 -10.36 -2.85 -11.56
C HIS A 58 -10.52 -1.75 -12.60
N GLU A 59 -9.52 -0.90 -12.68
CA GLU A 59 -9.41 0.17 -13.67
C GLU A 59 -7.96 0.23 -14.15
N ASN A 60 -7.77 0.58 -15.41
CA ASN A 60 -6.45 0.74 -16.03
C ASN A 60 -5.60 1.81 -15.36
N THR A 61 -6.24 2.76 -14.71
CA THR A 61 -5.60 3.89 -14.01
C THR A 61 -6.15 3.99 -12.59
N PHE A 62 -5.25 3.91 -11.62
CA PHE A 62 -5.61 4.01 -10.20
C PHE A 62 -4.51 4.71 -9.41
N PHE A 63 -4.80 5.07 -8.17
CA PHE A 63 -3.80 5.61 -7.26
C PHE A 63 -3.35 4.55 -6.27
N GLN A 64 -2.05 4.47 -6.08
CA GLN A 64 -1.41 3.67 -5.05
C GLN A 64 -0.64 4.59 -4.11
N MET A 65 -0.59 4.25 -2.84
CA MET A 65 0.28 4.87 -1.85
C MET A 65 1.16 3.78 -1.27
N GLU A 66 2.45 4.02 -1.29
CA GLU A 66 3.40 3.18 -0.59
C GLU A 66 3.98 3.94 0.58
N GLY A 67 4.31 3.23 1.64
CA GLY A 67 4.97 3.79 2.81
C GLY A 67 6.14 2.94 3.24
N VAL A 68 7.16 3.61 3.76
CA VAL A 68 8.37 2.98 4.29
C VAL A 68 8.76 3.60 5.62
N MET A 69 9.29 2.78 6.50
CA MET A 69 9.97 3.23 7.71
C MET A 69 11.27 2.46 7.86
N VAL A 70 12.38 3.17 8.03
CA VAL A 70 13.71 2.59 8.26
C VAL A 70 14.34 3.27 9.46
N ASP A 71 14.82 2.46 10.39
CA ASP A 71 15.55 2.88 11.58
C ASP A 71 16.32 1.66 12.14
N LYS A 72 17.00 1.83 13.26
CA LYS A 72 17.55 0.71 14.03
C LYS A 72 16.42 -0.08 14.68
N ASP A 73 16.55 -1.39 14.71
CA ASP A 73 15.67 -2.32 15.44
C ASP A 73 14.18 -2.29 15.04
N ILE A 74 13.87 -1.89 13.79
CA ILE A 74 12.50 -1.99 13.28
C ILE A 74 12.13 -3.46 13.11
N SER A 75 10.93 -3.83 13.57
CA SER A 75 10.43 -5.19 13.59
C SER A 75 9.03 -5.32 12.97
N ILE A 76 8.59 -6.57 12.77
CA ILE A 76 7.20 -6.87 12.35
C ILE A 76 6.18 -6.31 13.32
N SER A 77 6.48 -6.24 14.62
CA SER A 77 5.59 -5.64 15.62
C SER A 77 5.36 -4.15 15.36
N ASN A 78 6.39 -3.43 14.92
CA ASN A 78 6.27 -2.02 14.53
C ASN A 78 5.38 -1.87 13.28
N LEU A 79 5.53 -2.76 12.29
CA LEU A 79 4.67 -2.79 11.11
C LEU A 79 3.19 -3.00 11.50
N ILE A 80 2.90 -4.02 12.31
CA ILE A 80 1.53 -4.33 12.77
C ILE A 80 0.92 -3.14 13.52
N TYR A 81 1.68 -2.57 14.45
CA TYR A 81 1.23 -1.42 15.24
C TYR A 81 0.92 -0.21 14.34
N PHE A 82 1.84 0.12 13.43
CA PHE A 82 1.67 1.23 12.50
C PHE A 82 0.43 1.03 11.61
N MET A 83 0.30 -0.15 10.98
CA MET A 83 -0.82 -0.44 10.09
C MET A 83 -2.16 -0.42 10.83
N LYS A 84 -2.23 -1.01 12.02
CA LYS A 84 -3.44 -0.98 12.85
C LYS A 84 -3.83 0.46 13.18
N THR A 85 -2.89 1.26 13.66
CA THR A 85 -3.14 2.66 14.05
C THR A 85 -3.58 3.50 12.86
N MET A 86 -2.83 3.44 11.75
CA MET A 86 -3.14 4.20 10.54
C MET A 86 -4.54 3.85 10.00
N LEU A 87 -4.86 2.56 9.90
CA LEU A 87 -6.14 2.12 9.35
C LEU A 87 -7.31 2.44 10.28
N SER A 88 -7.11 2.33 11.60
CA SER A 88 -8.12 2.74 12.57
C SER A 88 -8.43 4.24 12.47
N GLU A 89 -7.42 5.08 12.30
CA GLU A 89 -7.59 6.52 12.07
C GLU A 89 -8.28 6.80 10.72
N VAL A 90 -7.88 6.12 9.65
CA VAL A 90 -8.48 6.31 8.33
C VAL A 90 -9.97 5.97 8.35
N PHE A 91 -10.34 4.84 8.95
CA PHE A 91 -11.72 4.35 8.95
C PHE A 91 -12.55 4.84 10.14
N GLN A 92 -11.93 5.50 11.13
CA GLN A 92 -12.56 5.92 12.39
C GLN A 92 -13.27 4.76 13.10
N LYS A 93 -12.62 3.60 13.13
CA LYS A 93 -13.11 2.35 13.73
C LYS A 93 -11.95 1.57 14.34
N ASP A 94 -12.26 0.76 15.36
CA ASP A 94 -11.28 -0.22 15.85
C ASP A 94 -11.09 -1.33 14.80
N ILE A 95 -9.93 -1.34 14.17
CA ILE A 95 -9.58 -2.28 13.09
C ILE A 95 -8.67 -3.36 13.67
N LYS A 96 -9.08 -4.61 13.50
CA LYS A 96 -8.18 -5.74 13.72
C LYS A 96 -7.40 -6.02 12.45
N VAL A 97 -6.11 -6.28 12.59
CA VAL A 97 -5.23 -6.64 11.48
C VAL A 97 -4.65 -8.03 11.69
N ARG A 98 -4.39 -8.75 10.61
CA ARG A 98 -3.62 -9.98 10.61
C ARG A 98 -2.70 -10.03 9.41
N LEU A 99 -1.59 -10.73 9.54
CA LEU A 99 -0.65 -10.97 8.45
C LEU A 99 -0.76 -12.42 8.01
N ARG A 100 -0.85 -12.64 6.70
CA ARG A 100 -0.69 -13.94 6.06
C ARG A 100 0.62 -13.95 5.28
N PRO A 101 1.45 -15.00 5.37
CA PRO A 101 2.68 -15.08 4.56
C PRO A 101 2.37 -14.90 3.07
N GLY A 102 3.17 -14.09 2.40
CA GLY A 102 3.10 -13.83 0.97
C GLY A 102 4.50 -13.56 0.41
N PHE A 103 4.71 -13.87 -0.85
CA PHE A 103 5.99 -13.60 -1.51
C PHE A 103 5.91 -12.30 -2.31
N PHE A 104 6.80 -11.37 -1.98
CA PHE A 104 6.99 -10.11 -2.70
C PHE A 104 8.47 -9.81 -2.81
N PRO A 105 8.99 -9.45 -4.00
CA PRO A 105 10.43 -9.34 -4.22
C PRO A 105 11.12 -8.22 -3.44
N PHE A 106 10.35 -7.26 -2.90
CA PHE A 106 10.90 -6.09 -2.19
C PHE A 106 10.93 -6.23 -0.67
N VAL A 107 10.30 -7.28 -0.14
CA VAL A 107 10.18 -7.53 1.31
C VAL A 107 10.45 -8.98 1.67
N GLU A 108 11.14 -9.20 2.80
CA GLU A 108 11.43 -10.51 3.35
C GLU A 108 11.58 -10.42 4.89
N PRO A 109 10.69 -11.05 5.67
CA PRO A 109 9.49 -11.76 5.23
C PRO A 109 8.42 -10.80 4.67
N GLY A 110 7.70 -11.30 3.65
CA GLY A 110 6.58 -10.64 3.02
C GLY A 110 5.24 -11.17 3.52
N PHE A 111 4.23 -10.32 3.53
CA PHE A 111 2.89 -10.64 4.03
C PHE A 111 1.82 -9.95 3.19
N GLU A 112 0.66 -10.61 3.12
CA GLU A 112 -0.62 -9.98 2.83
C GLU A 112 -1.23 -9.51 4.16
N LEU A 113 -1.56 -8.24 4.26
CA LEU A 113 -2.28 -7.70 5.41
C LEU A 113 -3.79 -7.75 5.14
N ASP A 114 -4.49 -8.44 6.04
CA ASP A 114 -5.94 -8.45 6.08
C ASP A 114 -6.44 -7.57 7.23
N ILE A 115 -7.59 -6.95 7.02
CA ILE A 115 -8.33 -6.22 8.06
C ILE A 115 -9.65 -6.93 8.40
N SER A 116 -10.15 -6.73 9.62
CA SER A 116 -11.51 -7.15 9.95
C SER A 116 -12.51 -6.47 9.01
N CYS A 117 -13.49 -7.22 8.56
CA CYS A 117 -14.49 -6.71 7.62
C CYS A 117 -15.19 -5.46 8.18
N LEU A 118 -15.16 -4.37 7.44
CA LEU A 118 -15.73 -3.08 7.85
C LEU A 118 -17.26 -3.09 7.96
N ILE A 119 -17.91 -4.09 7.34
CA ILE A 119 -19.37 -4.21 7.31
C ILE A 119 -19.86 -5.04 8.51
N CYS A 120 -19.28 -6.23 8.73
CA CYS A 120 -19.73 -7.16 9.77
C CYS A 120 -18.82 -7.17 11.03
N GLY A 121 -17.80 -6.31 11.08
CA GLY A 121 -16.88 -6.27 12.23
C GLY A 121 -16.03 -7.52 12.45
N GLY A 122 -16.02 -8.46 11.49
CA GLY A 122 -15.28 -9.71 11.59
C GLY A 122 -16.16 -10.95 11.80
N GLU A 123 -17.49 -10.81 11.92
CA GLU A 123 -18.41 -11.94 12.15
C GLU A 123 -18.62 -12.81 10.90
N GLY A 124 -18.40 -12.27 9.72
CA GLY A 124 -18.63 -12.93 8.44
C GLY A 124 -19.93 -12.48 7.77
N CYS A 125 -19.83 -12.03 6.52
CA CYS A 125 -20.96 -11.62 5.69
C CYS A 125 -20.67 -11.90 4.21
N PRO A 126 -21.65 -11.77 3.32
CA PRO A 126 -21.43 -12.00 1.89
C PRO A 126 -20.31 -11.15 1.30
N SER A 127 -20.12 -9.91 1.75
CA SER A 127 -19.08 -9.01 1.25
C SER A 127 -17.65 -9.47 1.55
N CYS A 128 -17.43 -10.13 2.66
CA CYS A 128 -16.15 -10.76 3.00
C CYS A 128 -16.14 -12.27 2.71
N LYS A 129 -17.10 -12.77 1.91
CA LYS A 129 -17.27 -14.19 1.60
C LYS A 129 -17.32 -15.05 2.87
N HIS A 130 -17.99 -14.56 3.90
CA HIS A 130 -18.14 -15.19 5.22
C HIS A 130 -16.84 -15.44 6.00
N SER A 131 -15.71 -14.89 5.53
CA SER A 131 -14.41 -15.05 6.20
C SER A 131 -14.23 -14.13 7.42
N GLY A 132 -15.00 -13.04 7.50
CA GLY A 132 -14.78 -11.97 8.46
C GLY A 132 -13.60 -11.04 8.14
N TRP A 133 -12.85 -11.32 7.08
CA TRP A 133 -11.62 -10.59 6.73
C TRP A 133 -11.65 -10.05 5.30
N LEU A 134 -10.98 -8.93 5.10
CA LEU A 134 -10.77 -8.32 3.80
C LEU A 134 -9.26 -8.15 3.57
N GLU A 135 -8.77 -8.74 2.50
CA GLU A 135 -7.40 -8.52 2.05
C GLU A 135 -7.22 -7.05 1.63
N LEU A 136 -6.19 -6.41 2.14
CA LEU A 136 -6.00 -4.98 1.92
C LEU A 136 -4.74 -4.67 1.11
N CYS A 137 -3.58 -5.16 1.55
CA CYS A 137 -2.32 -4.76 0.92
C CYS A 137 -1.15 -5.70 1.21
N PRO A 138 -0.19 -5.81 0.28
CA PRO A 138 1.11 -6.36 0.55
C PRO A 138 1.92 -5.47 1.49
N CYS A 139 2.66 -6.09 2.39
CA CYS A 139 3.59 -5.43 3.30
C CYS A 139 4.68 -6.40 3.76
N GLY A 140 5.68 -5.90 4.47
CA GLY A 140 6.71 -6.76 5.06
C GLY A 140 7.95 -5.99 5.50
N MET A 141 8.94 -6.73 5.96
CA MET A 141 10.26 -6.16 6.25
C MET A 141 10.99 -5.91 4.93
N ILE A 142 11.62 -4.75 4.80
CA ILE A 142 12.33 -4.40 3.57
C ILE A 142 13.46 -5.41 3.33
N HIS A 143 13.50 -5.95 2.11
CA HIS A 143 14.54 -6.91 1.74
C HIS A 143 15.94 -6.29 1.89
N PRO A 144 16.93 -6.98 2.49
CA PRO A 144 18.28 -6.45 2.72
C PRO A 144 18.93 -5.87 1.45
N GLU A 145 18.76 -6.53 0.30
CA GLU A 145 19.31 -6.05 -0.97
C GLU A 145 18.67 -4.74 -1.45
N VAL A 146 17.41 -4.47 -1.06
CA VAL A 146 16.76 -3.19 -1.36
C VAL A 146 17.35 -2.06 -0.52
N LEU A 147 17.65 -2.32 0.77
CA LEU A 147 18.37 -1.37 1.63
C LEU A 147 19.77 -1.08 1.09
N LYS A 148 20.53 -2.11 0.73
CA LYS A 148 21.87 -1.98 0.11
C LYS A 148 21.83 -1.16 -1.18
N ALA A 149 20.85 -1.39 -2.06
CA ALA A 149 20.68 -0.61 -3.28
C ALA A 149 20.36 0.87 -2.99
N GLY A 150 19.76 1.15 -1.85
CA GLY A 150 19.55 2.50 -1.30
C GLY A 150 20.79 3.10 -0.62
N GLY A 151 21.86 2.32 -0.45
CA GLY A 151 23.07 2.72 0.25
C GLY A 151 22.96 2.64 1.78
N ILE A 152 22.03 1.87 2.30
CA ILE A 152 21.78 1.67 3.74
C ILE A 152 22.29 0.28 4.13
N ASP A 153 23.06 0.20 5.21
CA ASP A 153 23.61 -1.05 5.71
C ASP A 153 22.51 -1.87 6.41
N PRO A 154 22.14 -3.06 5.89
CA PRO A 154 21.11 -3.90 6.49
C PRO A 154 21.55 -4.61 7.79
N ASP A 155 22.83 -4.62 8.12
CA ASP A 155 23.33 -5.15 9.39
C ASP A 155 23.12 -4.15 10.54
N GLU A 156 22.99 -2.84 10.23
CA GLU A 156 22.73 -1.79 11.21
C GLU A 156 21.27 -1.32 11.23
N TYR A 157 20.59 -1.35 10.07
CA TYR A 157 19.27 -0.79 9.88
C TYR A 157 18.30 -1.83 9.36
N THR A 158 17.10 -1.79 9.89
CA THR A 158 15.95 -2.56 9.40
C THR A 158 14.81 -1.63 9.05
N GLY A 159 13.81 -2.14 8.38
CA GLY A 159 12.65 -1.32 8.03
C GLY A 159 11.49 -2.17 7.56
N PHE A 160 10.33 -1.53 7.46
CA PHE A 160 9.17 -2.13 6.82
C PHE A 160 8.66 -1.27 5.66
N ALA A 161 7.98 -1.94 4.73
CA ALA A 161 7.27 -1.31 3.63
C ALA A 161 5.86 -1.87 3.50
N PHE A 162 4.95 -1.06 2.96
CA PHE A 162 3.59 -1.48 2.62
C PHE A 162 3.11 -0.74 1.37
N GLY A 163 2.28 -1.40 0.55
CA GLY A 163 1.72 -0.81 -0.66
C GLY A 163 0.20 -0.86 -0.68
N LEU A 164 -0.45 0.28 -0.48
CA LEU A 164 -1.92 0.42 -0.44
C LEU A 164 -2.48 0.91 -1.76
N GLY A 165 -3.50 0.24 -2.28
CA GLY A 165 -4.37 0.79 -3.33
C GLY A 165 -5.18 1.96 -2.77
N LEU A 166 -4.71 3.19 -2.96
CA LEU A 166 -5.36 4.39 -2.41
C LEU A 166 -6.78 4.56 -2.95
N THR A 167 -7.00 4.30 -4.23
CA THR A 167 -8.32 4.29 -4.85
C THR A 167 -9.26 3.32 -4.13
N ARG A 168 -8.81 2.09 -3.85
CA ARG A 168 -9.59 1.07 -3.12
C ARG A 168 -9.88 1.52 -1.69
N LEU A 169 -8.91 2.13 -1.02
CA LEU A 169 -9.09 2.66 0.34
C LEU A 169 -10.18 3.73 0.39
N VAL A 170 -10.21 4.63 -0.60
CA VAL A 170 -11.25 5.65 -0.76
C VAL A 170 -12.61 5.01 -0.99
N MET A 171 -12.70 4.02 -1.89
CA MET A 171 -13.95 3.29 -2.12
C MET A 171 -14.49 2.66 -0.83
N MET A 172 -13.62 2.00 -0.06
CA MET A 172 -14.00 1.38 1.20
C MET A 172 -14.44 2.40 2.26
N LYS A 173 -13.74 3.53 2.36
CA LYS A 173 -14.05 4.59 3.32
C LYS A 173 -15.40 5.26 3.03
N TYR A 174 -15.70 5.54 1.77
CA TYR A 174 -16.89 6.30 1.35
C TYR A 174 -18.01 5.43 0.80
N GLY A 175 -17.86 4.09 0.82
CA GLY A 175 -18.89 3.17 0.36
C GLY A 175 -19.15 3.20 -1.14
N ILE A 176 -18.15 3.60 -1.94
CA ILE A 176 -18.22 3.63 -3.40
C ILE A 176 -18.16 2.21 -3.93
N LYS A 177 -19.12 1.82 -4.75
CA LYS A 177 -19.28 0.43 -5.21
C LYS A 177 -18.59 0.12 -6.53
N ASP A 178 -18.30 1.15 -7.32
CA ASP A 178 -17.69 1.01 -8.65
C ASP A 178 -16.51 1.97 -8.79
N ILE A 179 -15.34 1.43 -9.06
CA ILE A 179 -14.10 2.21 -9.19
C ILE A 179 -14.17 3.23 -10.33
N ARG A 180 -14.91 2.91 -11.39
CA ARG A 180 -15.10 3.79 -12.56
C ARG A 180 -15.80 5.09 -12.22
N ASP A 181 -16.58 5.10 -11.16
CA ASP A 181 -17.26 6.31 -10.67
C ASP A 181 -16.26 7.40 -10.25
N LEU A 182 -15.11 7.01 -9.71
CA LEU A 182 -14.08 7.97 -9.29
C LEU A 182 -13.42 8.71 -10.47
N ASN A 183 -13.41 8.11 -11.65
CA ASN A 183 -12.82 8.66 -12.87
C ASN A 183 -13.87 9.18 -13.88
N SER A 184 -15.16 9.01 -13.59
CA SER A 184 -16.25 9.34 -14.51
C SER A 184 -16.43 10.83 -14.79
N GLY A 185 -15.86 11.72 -13.96
CA GLY A 185 -16.07 13.17 -14.03
C GLY A 185 -17.52 13.61 -13.70
N SER A 186 -18.37 12.71 -13.25
CA SER A 186 -19.75 12.98 -12.88
C SER A 186 -19.86 13.67 -11.52
N LEU A 187 -20.26 14.92 -11.49
CA LEU A 187 -20.51 15.64 -10.24
C LEU A 187 -21.60 14.98 -9.39
N LYS A 188 -22.57 14.31 -10.01
CA LYS A 188 -23.61 13.56 -9.31
C LYS A 188 -23.00 12.38 -8.52
N THR A 189 -22.02 11.70 -9.10
CA THR A 189 -21.31 10.59 -8.47
C THR A 189 -20.40 11.07 -7.32
N LEU A 190 -19.79 12.25 -7.49
CA LEU A 190 -18.91 12.83 -6.48
C LEU A 190 -19.66 13.55 -5.35
N SER A 191 -20.95 13.88 -5.56
CA SER A 191 -21.78 14.58 -4.57
C SER A 191 -21.96 13.83 -3.23
N PRO A 192 -22.08 12.49 -3.18
CA PRO A 192 -22.15 11.74 -1.91
C PRO A 192 -20.84 11.68 -1.13
N VAL A 193 -19.75 12.09 -1.73
CA VAL A 193 -18.44 12.17 -1.07
C VAL A 193 -18.29 13.43 -0.21
N SER A 194 -19.33 14.32 -0.23
CA SER A 194 -19.37 15.51 0.59
C SER A 194 -19.73 15.16 2.05
N TYR A 195 -18.69 15.06 2.87
CA TYR A 195 -18.68 15.42 4.30
C TYR A 195 -19.90 15.07 5.15
N THR A 196 -19.97 13.87 5.65
CA THR A 196 -20.59 13.59 6.95
C THR A 196 -19.51 13.17 7.93
#